data_392abd2a51976bf83ed4146f76583e1f
#
_entry.id   392abd2a51976bf83ed4146f76583e1f
#
_cell.length_a   1.000
_cell.length_b   1.000
_cell.length_c   1.000
_cell.angle_alpha   90.00
_cell.angle_beta   90.00
_cell.angle_gamma   90.00
#
_symmetry.space_group_name_H-M   'P 1'
#
loop_
_entity.id
_entity.type
_entity.pdbx_description
1 polymer ?
#
loop_
_entity_poly.entity_id
_entity_poly.type
_entity_poly.pdbx_seq_one_letter_code
_entity_poly.pdbx_strand_id
1 'polypeptide(L)'
;GWADTAPYLFYNDDHARALLGSLGAVAYLNDTTWNKRIVETILANFRLSSREGFIGNRLSENEILNNGWEYYNKRTFISPHPHFESWSWACYLWLYDKTGYKPLLEKARTAIKITMDAYPKLWKWTNSFQEEKARMILPLAWLVKVDDTPLHRKWLDFMVSELLKFQQENGAIQEEIGENSMGQAGATLSNDDYGKYEASLISKNGDPTSDLLYTSNFAFFALNEAAHVTGNPEHKKAVGKL
;
A
#
# COMPACT_ATOMS: atom_id res chain seq x y z
N GLY A 1 -6.11 14.63 11.47
CA GLY A 1 -5.03 14.13 10.66
C GLY A 1 -3.75 14.03 11.47
N TRP A 2 -2.93 13.07 11.19
CA TRP A 2 -1.57 13.05 11.70
C TRP A 2 -0.83 14.17 11.01
N ALA A 3 -0.35 15.12 11.79
CA ALA A 3 0.53 16.16 11.31
C ALA A 3 1.94 15.68 11.58
N ASP A 4 2.64 15.34 10.57
CA ASP A 4 4.05 15.11 10.62
C ASP A 4 4.74 16.46 10.95
N THR A 5 5.23 17.18 10.00
CA THR A 5 5.92 18.46 10.23
C THR A 5 5.07 19.69 9.91
N ALA A 6 3.91 19.48 9.28
CA ALA A 6 2.96 20.53 8.96
C ALA A 6 1.57 20.15 9.48
N PRO A 7 1.04 20.87 10.48
CA PRO A 7 -0.20 20.52 11.18
C PRO A 7 -1.47 20.53 10.29
N TYR A 8 -1.35 20.88 9.02
CA TYR A 8 -2.46 21.04 8.11
C TYR A 8 -2.24 20.28 6.79
N LEU A 9 -1.63 19.10 6.90
CA LEU A 9 -1.31 18.28 5.74
C LEU A 9 -2.05 16.94 5.83
N PHE A 10 -2.76 16.57 4.76
CA PHE A 10 -3.22 15.21 4.57
C PHE A 10 -2.07 14.41 3.92
N TYR A 11 -1.56 13.42 4.62
CA TYR A 11 -0.53 12.51 4.14
C TYR A 11 -1.12 11.11 3.99
N ASN A 12 -1.24 10.64 2.75
CA ASN A 12 -2.06 9.46 2.45
C ASN A 12 -1.52 8.18 3.07
N ASP A 13 -0.20 7.98 3.08
CA ASP A 13 0.42 6.80 3.69
C ASP A 13 0.12 6.70 5.19
N ASP A 14 0.33 7.76 5.95
CA ASP A 14 0.07 7.77 7.40
C ASP A 14 -1.40 7.52 7.72
N HIS A 15 -2.30 8.10 6.93
CA HIS A 15 -3.74 7.85 7.10
C HIS A 15 -4.10 6.38 6.87
N ALA A 16 -3.56 5.76 5.83
CA ALA A 16 -3.81 4.35 5.52
C ALA A 16 -3.20 3.42 6.58
N ARG A 17 -1.97 3.69 7.04
CA ARG A 17 -1.33 2.94 8.14
C ARG A 17 -2.12 3.02 9.44
N ALA A 18 -2.53 4.21 9.83
CA ALA A 18 -3.34 4.42 11.03
C ALA A 18 -4.69 3.66 10.95
N LEU A 19 -5.32 3.66 9.77
CA LEU A 19 -6.56 2.91 9.53
C LEU A 19 -6.34 1.40 9.66
N LEU A 20 -5.33 0.83 9.00
CA LEU A 20 -5.04 -0.60 9.06
C LEU A 20 -4.73 -1.04 10.50
N GLY A 21 -3.92 -0.27 11.23
CA GLY A 21 -3.65 -0.53 12.64
C GLY A 21 -4.93 -0.47 13.49
N SER A 22 -5.80 0.49 13.24
CA SER A 22 -7.10 0.61 13.94
C SER A 22 -8.03 -0.56 13.63
N LEU A 23 -8.09 -1.01 12.36
CA LEU A 23 -8.87 -2.19 11.96
C LEU A 23 -8.40 -3.46 12.68
N GLY A 24 -7.08 -3.67 12.76
CA GLY A 24 -6.50 -4.78 13.51
C GLY A 24 -6.82 -4.72 15.00
N ALA A 25 -6.68 -3.54 15.62
CA ALA A 25 -6.98 -3.35 17.04
C ALA A 25 -8.45 -3.61 17.36
N VAL A 26 -9.38 -3.06 16.58
CA VAL A 26 -10.82 -3.27 16.74
C VAL A 26 -11.18 -4.75 16.62
N ALA A 27 -10.62 -5.44 15.62
CA ALA A 27 -10.86 -6.87 15.42
C ALA A 27 -10.33 -7.71 16.58
N TYR A 28 -9.11 -7.43 17.05
CA TYR A 28 -8.48 -8.17 18.14
C TYR A 28 -9.15 -7.94 19.49
N LEU A 29 -9.51 -6.69 19.80
CA LEU A 29 -10.14 -6.31 21.08
C LEU A 29 -11.65 -6.53 21.08
N ASN A 30 -12.25 -6.85 19.93
CA ASN A 30 -13.71 -6.88 19.73
C ASN A 30 -14.41 -5.58 20.22
N ASP A 31 -13.75 -4.43 20.01
CA ASP A 31 -14.22 -3.11 20.44
C ASP A 31 -14.83 -2.34 19.25
N THR A 32 -16.13 -2.12 19.28
CA THR A 32 -16.87 -1.46 18.21
C THR A 32 -16.95 0.07 18.37
N THR A 33 -16.39 0.64 19.43
CA THR A 33 -16.50 2.09 19.72
C THR A 33 -15.86 2.96 18.65
N TRP A 34 -14.84 2.44 17.96
CA TRP A 34 -14.10 3.13 16.90
C TRP A 34 -14.68 2.95 15.50
N ASN A 35 -15.63 2.03 15.30
CA ASN A 35 -16.14 1.69 13.97
C ASN A 35 -16.63 2.91 13.20
N LYS A 36 -17.38 3.80 13.83
CA LYS A 36 -17.88 5.04 13.19
C LYS A 36 -16.72 5.88 12.64
N ARG A 37 -15.68 6.11 13.45
CA ARG A 37 -14.51 6.91 13.08
C ARG A 37 -13.73 6.27 11.93
N ILE A 38 -13.55 4.96 11.97
CA ILE A 38 -12.87 4.20 10.92
C ILE A 38 -13.63 4.35 9.60
N VAL A 39 -14.95 4.12 9.61
CA VAL A 39 -15.79 4.26 8.41
C VAL A 39 -15.75 5.68 7.85
N GLU A 40 -15.93 6.70 8.72
CA GLU A 40 -15.86 8.11 8.32
C GLU A 40 -14.50 8.45 7.68
N THR A 41 -13.39 7.93 8.22
CA THR A 41 -12.05 8.19 7.70
C THR A 41 -11.83 7.48 6.36
N ILE A 42 -12.25 6.22 6.21
CA ILE A 42 -12.19 5.51 4.91
C ILE A 42 -12.99 6.26 3.85
N LEU A 43 -14.20 6.71 4.19
CA LEU A 43 -15.05 7.47 3.25
C LEU A 43 -14.46 8.84 2.92
N ALA A 44 -13.76 9.50 3.85
CA ALA A 44 -13.05 10.74 3.57
C ALA A 44 -11.91 10.51 2.55
N ASN A 45 -11.09 9.47 2.75
CA ASN A 45 -10.05 9.09 1.78
C ASN A 45 -10.66 8.74 0.41
N PHE A 46 -11.75 7.98 0.39
CA PHE A 46 -12.48 7.64 -0.84
C PHE A 46 -12.97 8.88 -1.59
N ARG A 47 -13.46 9.90 -0.89
CA ARG A 47 -13.91 11.18 -1.49
C ARG A 47 -12.75 12.01 -2.04
N LEU A 48 -11.57 11.94 -1.40
CA LEU A 48 -10.38 12.65 -1.85
C LEU A 48 -9.65 11.92 -3.00
N SER A 49 -9.99 10.67 -3.28
CA SER A 49 -9.41 9.94 -4.41
C SER A 49 -10.06 10.32 -5.74
N SER A 50 -9.24 10.34 -6.80
CA SER A 50 -9.65 10.61 -8.19
C SER A 50 -10.70 9.61 -8.71
N ARG A 51 -11.18 9.82 -9.93
CA ARG A 51 -12.06 8.85 -10.61
C ARG A 51 -11.42 7.47 -10.69
N GLU A 52 -10.12 7.44 -10.95
CA GLU A 52 -9.33 6.22 -11.08
C GLU A 52 -8.92 5.62 -9.72
N GLY A 53 -9.16 6.33 -8.61
CA GLY A 53 -8.91 5.83 -7.25
C GLY A 53 -7.57 6.22 -6.65
N PHE A 54 -6.89 7.24 -7.17
CA PHE A 54 -5.60 7.73 -6.67
C PHE A 54 -5.76 9.04 -5.90
N ILE A 55 -5.06 9.18 -4.80
CA ILE A 55 -5.03 10.39 -3.97
C ILE A 55 -3.76 11.20 -4.24
N GLY A 56 -2.64 10.53 -4.32
CA GLY A 56 -1.29 11.07 -4.32
C GLY A 56 -0.67 11.05 -2.93
N ASN A 57 0.51 11.62 -2.83
CA ASN A 57 1.28 11.62 -1.59
C ASN A 57 0.64 12.56 -0.54
N ARG A 58 0.45 13.82 -0.87
CA ARG A 58 0.06 14.88 0.08
C ARG A 58 -1.00 15.80 -0.51
N LEU A 59 -1.91 16.25 0.34
CA LEU A 59 -2.86 17.32 0.06
C LEU A 59 -2.80 18.32 1.21
N SER A 60 -2.64 19.62 0.92
CA SER A 60 -2.70 20.64 1.96
C SER A 60 -4.14 20.94 2.39
N GLU A 61 -4.34 21.36 3.63
CA GLU A 61 -5.66 21.78 4.10
C GLU A 61 -6.23 22.91 3.23
N ASN A 62 -5.40 23.87 2.88
CA ASN A 62 -5.83 24.98 2.01
C ASN A 62 -6.31 24.50 0.64
N GLU A 63 -5.63 23.51 0.03
CA GLU A 63 -6.10 22.93 -1.24
C GLU A 63 -7.44 22.22 -1.08
N ILE A 64 -7.64 21.48 0.01
CA ILE A 64 -8.90 20.78 0.28
C ILE A 64 -10.03 21.79 0.54
N LEU A 65 -9.77 22.82 1.34
CA LEU A 65 -10.76 23.86 1.64
C LEU A 65 -11.13 24.70 0.42
N ASN A 66 -10.16 25.03 -0.43
CA ASN A 66 -10.39 25.87 -1.63
C ASN A 66 -11.09 25.10 -2.75
N ASN A 67 -10.76 23.82 -2.94
CA ASN A 67 -11.28 23.04 -4.08
C ASN A 67 -12.52 22.21 -3.71
N GLY A 68 -12.67 21.86 -2.44
CA GLY A 68 -13.68 20.90 -1.99
C GLY A 68 -13.37 19.45 -2.38
N TRP A 69 -13.99 18.50 -1.72
CA TRP A 69 -13.78 17.08 -1.98
C TRP A 69 -14.29 16.64 -3.37
N GLU A 70 -15.31 17.30 -3.91
CA GLU A 70 -15.87 17.01 -5.22
C GLU A 70 -14.87 17.22 -6.34
N TYR A 71 -13.99 18.22 -6.22
CA TYR A 71 -12.91 18.44 -7.15
C TYR A 71 -12.00 17.21 -7.25
N TYR A 72 -11.53 16.72 -6.10
CA TYR A 72 -10.65 15.54 -6.05
C TYR A 72 -11.34 14.30 -6.59
N ASN A 73 -12.59 14.08 -6.20
CA ASN A 73 -13.37 12.92 -6.62
C ASN A 73 -13.65 12.89 -8.14
N LYS A 74 -13.74 14.06 -8.76
CA LYS A 74 -14.04 14.22 -10.20
C LYS A 74 -12.81 14.36 -11.08
N ARG A 75 -11.65 14.73 -10.50
CA ARG A 75 -10.42 14.89 -11.28
C ARG A 75 -9.96 13.56 -11.88
N THR A 76 -9.28 13.63 -13.03
CA THR A 76 -8.46 12.54 -13.55
C THR A 76 -7.06 12.67 -12.96
N PHE A 77 -6.63 11.68 -12.24
CA PHE A 77 -5.29 11.64 -11.63
C PHE A 77 -4.86 10.20 -11.45
N ILE A 78 -3.69 9.85 -11.97
CA ILE A 78 -3.10 8.52 -11.92
C ILE A 78 -1.69 8.64 -11.36
N SER A 79 -1.41 7.87 -10.33
CA SER A 79 -0.10 7.78 -9.71
C SER A 79 0.19 6.34 -9.29
N PRO A 80 0.79 5.51 -10.16
CA PRO A 80 1.08 4.10 -9.85
C PRO A 80 2.25 4.01 -8.87
N HIS A 81 1.98 4.36 -7.62
CA HIS A 81 2.92 4.46 -6.51
C HIS A 81 2.34 3.71 -5.30
N PRO A 82 2.58 2.38 -5.18
CA PRO A 82 1.99 1.57 -4.12
C PRO A 82 2.20 2.12 -2.72
N HIS A 83 3.36 2.73 -2.43
CA HIS A 83 3.67 3.36 -1.14
C HIS A 83 2.55 4.26 -0.63
N PHE A 84 2.06 5.15 -1.47
CA PHE A 84 1.05 6.12 -1.08
C PHE A 84 -0.38 5.66 -1.27
N GLU A 85 -0.62 4.66 -2.13
CA GLU A 85 -1.96 4.38 -2.62
C GLU A 85 -2.53 3.03 -2.17
N SER A 86 -1.68 1.99 -2.12
CA SER A 86 -2.13 0.60 -2.04
C SER A 86 -2.95 0.28 -0.79
N TRP A 87 -2.57 0.83 0.34
CA TRP A 87 -3.26 0.55 1.61
C TRP A 87 -4.58 1.29 1.75
N SER A 88 -4.75 2.43 1.08
CA SER A 88 -6.07 3.05 0.97
C SER A 88 -7.03 2.15 0.18
N TRP A 89 -6.55 1.50 -0.89
CA TRP A 89 -7.38 0.52 -1.62
C TRP A 89 -7.71 -0.71 -0.78
N ALA A 90 -6.77 -1.19 0.03
CA ALA A 90 -7.05 -2.26 0.99
C ALA A 90 -8.18 -1.86 1.95
N CYS A 91 -8.14 -0.65 2.51
CA CYS A 91 -9.21 -0.13 3.36
C CYS A 91 -10.57 -0.03 2.62
N TYR A 92 -10.57 0.34 1.32
CA TYR A 92 -11.82 0.36 0.53
C TYR A 92 -12.38 -1.06 0.34
N LEU A 93 -11.54 -2.04 0.04
CA LEU A 93 -11.93 -3.44 -0.11
C LEU A 93 -12.43 -4.03 1.22
N TRP A 94 -11.79 -3.69 2.33
CA TRP A 94 -12.26 -4.08 3.66
C TRP A 94 -13.66 -3.51 3.94
N LEU A 95 -13.88 -2.23 3.68
CA LEU A 95 -15.19 -1.61 3.92
C LEU A 95 -16.25 -2.16 2.96
N TYR A 96 -15.88 -2.49 1.71
CA TYR A 96 -16.75 -3.18 0.78
C TYR A 96 -17.18 -4.56 1.32
N ASP A 97 -16.24 -5.35 1.84
CA ASP A 97 -16.53 -6.67 2.46
C ASP A 97 -17.59 -6.58 3.58
N LYS A 98 -17.57 -5.47 4.34
CA LYS A 98 -18.52 -5.26 5.46
C LYS A 98 -19.86 -4.67 5.04
N THR A 99 -19.91 -3.92 3.94
CA THR A 99 -21.08 -3.09 3.59
C THR A 99 -21.74 -3.45 2.26
N GLY A 100 -21.03 -4.12 1.37
CA GLY A 100 -21.46 -4.34 -0.02
C GLY A 100 -21.54 -3.06 -0.86
N TYR A 101 -20.97 -1.93 -0.41
CA TYR A 101 -21.03 -0.67 -1.15
C TYR A 101 -20.12 -0.70 -2.38
N LYS A 102 -20.72 -1.03 -3.52
CA LYS A 102 -20.03 -1.30 -4.80
C LYS A 102 -19.02 -0.22 -5.25
N PRO A 103 -19.27 1.08 -5.09
CA PRO A 103 -18.30 2.10 -5.53
C PRO A 103 -16.90 1.94 -4.91
N LEU A 104 -16.80 1.37 -3.68
CA LEU A 104 -15.52 1.08 -3.04
C LEU A 104 -14.74 0.01 -3.82
N LEU A 105 -15.40 -1.09 -4.18
CA LEU A 105 -14.81 -2.17 -4.98
C LEU A 105 -14.40 -1.67 -6.36
N GLU A 106 -15.29 -0.97 -7.05
CA GLU A 106 -15.06 -0.49 -8.42
C GLU A 106 -13.85 0.44 -8.49
N LYS A 107 -13.76 1.38 -7.55
CA LYS A 107 -12.64 2.32 -7.49
C LYS A 107 -11.32 1.61 -7.14
N ALA A 108 -11.30 0.76 -6.12
CA ALA A 108 -10.12 -0.03 -5.75
C ALA A 108 -9.64 -0.92 -6.91
N ARG A 109 -10.56 -1.66 -7.55
CA ARG A 109 -10.26 -2.53 -8.68
C ARG A 109 -9.68 -1.77 -9.87
N THR A 110 -10.23 -0.60 -10.18
CA THR A 110 -9.73 0.27 -11.26
C THR A 110 -8.30 0.72 -10.98
N ALA A 111 -8.04 1.22 -9.78
CA ALA A 111 -6.72 1.69 -9.38
C ALA A 111 -5.68 0.56 -9.34
N ILE A 112 -6.04 -0.59 -8.77
CA ILE A 112 -5.21 -1.80 -8.74
C ILE A 112 -4.87 -2.25 -10.17
N LYS A 113 -5.87 -2.31 -11.07
CA LYS A 113 -5.63 -2.68 -12.47
C LYS A 113 -4.62 -1.74 -13.15
N ILE A 114 -4.83 -0.43 -13.04
CA ILE A 114 -3.92 0.56 -13.63
C ILE A 114 -2.51 0.41 -13.07
N THR A 115 -2.39 0.16 -11.78
CA THR A 115 -1.09 -0.01 -11.11
C THR A 115 -0.41 -1.31 -11.54
N MET A 116 -1.13 -2.43 -11.66
CA MET A 116 -0.58 -3.68 -12.17
C MET A 116 -0.17 -3.58 -13.64
N ASP A 117 -0.94 -2.90 -14.47
CA ASP A 117 -0.59 -2.67 -15.88
C ASP A 117 0.65 -1.76 -16.03
N ALA A 118 0.91 -0.90 -15.05
CA ALA A 118 2.07 -0.01 -15.00
C ALA A 118 3.38 -0.70 -14.56
N TYR A 119 3.28 -1.88 -13.93
CA TYR A 119 4.44 -2.61 -13.42
C TYR A 119 5.35 -3.15 -14.54
N PRO A 120 6.68 -3.13 -14.40
CA PRO A 120 7.45 -2.39 -13.39
C PRO A 120 7.81 -0.96 -13.82
N LYS A 121 7.83 -0.66 -15.13
CA LYS A 121 8.49 0.51 -15.74
C LYS A 121 7.87 1.85 -15.37
N LEU A 122 6.57 1.88 -15.11
CA LEU A 122 5.85 3.12 -14.78
C LEU A 122 5.55 3.24 -13.28
N TRP A 123 5.96 2.25 -12.47
CA TRP A 123 5.85 2.38 -11.02
C TRP A 123 6.76 3.48 -10.51
N LYS A 124 6.24 4.24 -9.58
CA LYS A 124 7.05 5.10 -8.70
C LYS A 124 7.35 4.31 -7.44
N TRP A 125 8.43 4.67 -6.77
CA TRP A 125 8.83 4.00 -5.55
C TRP A 125 9.44 4.99 -4.54
N THR A 126 9.35 4.65 -3.26
CA THR A 126 9.92 5.37 -2.11
C THR A 126 10.61 4.35 -1.23
N ASN A 127 11.74 4.68 -0.64
CA ASN A 127 12.58 3.83 0.18
C ASN A 127 13.18 2.63 -0.59
N SER A 128 12.37 1.68 -1.05
CA SER A 128 12.83 0.57 -1.88
C SER A 128 11.75 0.07 -2.83
N PHE A 129 12.18 -0.62 -3.87
CA PHE A 129 11.25 -1.24 -4.82
C PHE A 129 10.61 -2.51 -4.25
N GLN A 130 11.31 -3.18 -3.31
CA GLN A 130 10.74 -4.33 -2.60
C GLN A 130 9.63 -3.91 -1.63
N GLU A 131 9.78 -2.76 -0.97
CA GLU A 131 8.70 -2.22 -0.14
C GLU A 131 7.42 -1.99 -0.93
N GLU A 132 7.53 -1.44 -2.15
CA GLU A 132 6.37 -1.25 -3.03
C GLU A 132 5.68 -2.57 -3.39
N LYS A 133 6.46 -3.62 -3.67
CA LYS A 133 5.92 -4.97 -3.94
C LYS A 133 5.20 -5.53 -2.70
N ALA A 134 5.83 -5.43 -1.53
CA ALA A 134 5.24 -5.88 -0.28
C ALA A 134 3.92 -5.17 0.02
N ARG A 135 3.88 -3.85 -0.15
CA ARG A 135 2.67 -3.04 0.04
C ARG A 135 1.55 -3.40 -0.93
N MET A 136 1.89 -3.73 -2.18
CA MET A 136 0.89 -4.06 -3.21
C MET A 136 0.22 -5.43 -2.98
N ILE A 137 0.87 -6.37 -2.32
CA ILE A 137 0.31 -7.70 -2.05
C ILE A 137 -0.95 -7.61 -1.18
N LEU A 138 -1.02 -6.71 -0.21
CA LEU A 138 -2.19 -6.60 0.68
C LEU A 138 -3.50 -6.29 -0.06
N PRO A 139 -3.61 -5.21 -0.86
CA PRO A 139 -4.83 -4.95 -1.61
C PRO A 139 -5.13 -6.02 -2.66
N LEU A 140 -4.12 -6.70 -3.23
CA LEU A 140 -4.34 -7.83 -4.13
C LEU A 140 -4.94 -9.02 -3.40
N ALA A 141 -4.46 -9.35 -2.19
CA ALA A 141 -5.03 -10.41 -1.36
C ALA A 141 -6.49 -10.11 -1.00
N TRP A 142 -6.78 -8.89 -0.58
CA TRP A 142 -8.15 -8.51 -0.22
C TRP A 142 -9.05 -8.34 -1.44
N LEU A 143 -8.51 -8.00 -2.62
CA LEU A 143 -9.26 -8.04 -3.87
C LEU A 143 -9.67 -9.48 -4.23
N VAL A 144 -8.75 -10.43 -4.11
CA VAL A 144 -9.09 -11.87 -4.30
C VAL A 144 -10.15 -12.32 -3.28
N LYS A 145 -10.06 -11.87 -2.03
CA LYS A 145 -11.05 -12.20 -1.00
C LYS A 145 -12.48 -11.79 -1.39
N VAL A 146 -12.65 -10.61 -1.98
CA VAL A 146 -13.99 -10.02 -2.22
C VAL A 146 -14.46 -10.09 -3.67
N ASP A 147 -13.56 -10.31 -4.62
CA ASP A 147 -13.82 -10.41 -6.06
C ASP A 147 -12.85 -11.42 -6.69
N ASP A 148 -13.07 -12.71 -6.37
CA ASP A 148 -12.20 -13.82 -6.75
C ASP A 148 -12.34 -14.14 -8.24
N THR A 149 -11.37 -13.71 -9.02
CA THR A 149 -11.28 -14.01 -10.46
C THR A 149 -9.91 -14.60 -10.81
N PRO A 150 -9.81 -15.36 -11.93
CA PRO A 150 -8.51 -15.86 -12.40
C PRO A 150 -7.48 -14.74 -12.60
N LEU A 151 -7.91 -13.55 -13.04
CA LEU A 151 -7.04 -12.40 -13.24
C LEU A 151 -6.50 -11.87 -11.91
N HIS A 152 -7.36 -11.72 -10.90
CA HIS A 152 -6.94 -11.19 -9.59
C HIS A 152 -6.00 -12.18 -8.88
N ARG A 153 -6.27 -13.48 -8.96
CA ARG A 153 -5.34 -14.51 -8.47
C ARG A 153 -4.00 -14.45 -9.20
N LYS A 154 -4.00 -14.32 -10.53
CA LYS A 154 -2.77 -14.17 -11.31
C LYS A 154 -1.96 -12.95 -10.88
N TRP A 155 -2.59 -11.82 -10.62
CA TRP A 155 -1.89 -10.63 -10.12
C TRP A 155 -1.28 -10.83 -8.74
N LEU A 156 -2.03 -11.47 -7.83
CA LEU A 156 -1.54 -11.77 -6.49
C LEU A 156 -0.35 -12.73 -6.54
N ASP A 157 -0.48 -13.85 -7.23
CA ASP A 157 0.60 -14.85 -7.36
C ASP A 157 1.84 -14.25 -8.03
N PHE A 158 1.64 -13.43 -9.05
CA PHE A 158 2.72 -12.71 -9.72
C PHE A 158 3.46 -11.78 -8.75
N MET A 159 2.75 -10.92 -8.02
CA MET A 159 3.38 -9.96 -7.12
C MET A 159 4.09 -10.66 -5.95
N VAL A 160 3.49 -11.72 -5.40
CA VAL A 160 4.14 -12.56 -4.40
C VAL A 160 5.42 -13.17 -4.96
N SER A 161 5.36 -13.74 -6.18
CA SER A 161 6.55 -14.34 -6.80
C SER A 161 7.67 -13.32 -7.04
N GLU A 162 7.33 -12.10 -7.44
CA GLU A 162 8.30 -11.01 -7.64
C GLU A 162 8.97 -10.59 -6.33
N LEU A 163 8.23 -10.52 -5.23
CA LEU A 163 8.78 -10.24 -3.91
C LEU A 163 9.69 -11.37 -3.43
N LEU A 164 9.24 -12.62 -3.55
CA LEU A 164 9.94 -13.80 -3.02
C LEU A 164 11.24 -14.15 -3.75
N LYS A 165 11.51 -13.60 -4.95
CA LYS A 165 12.82 -13.68 -5.59
C LYS A 165 13.95 -13.14 -4.71
N PHE A 166 13.62 -12.27 -3.77
CA PHE A 166 14.55 -11.58 -2.87
C PHE A 166 14.47 -12.08 -1.44
N GLN A 167 13.65 -13.10 -1.15
CA GLN A 167 13.64 -13.73 0.18
C GLN A 167 14.88 -14.59 0.38
N GLN A 168 15.68 -14.23 1.38
CA GLN A 168 16.90 -14.92 1.74
C GLN A 168 16.62 -16.23 2.51
N GLU A 169 17.64 -17.06 2.71
CA GLU A 169 17.49 -18.31 3.47
C GLU A 169 17.03 -18.10 4.92
N ASN A 170 17.47 -17.00 5.54
CA ASN A 170 17.07 -16.58 6.87
C ASN A 170 15.66 -15.95 6.94
N GLY A 171 14.99 -15.83 5.80
CA GLY A 171 13.64 -15.30 5.67
C GLY A 171 13.56 -13.82 5.30
N ALA A 172 14.55 -13.01 5.64
CA ALA A 172 14.53 -11.56 5.34
C ALA A 172 14.40 -11.26 3.85
N ILE A 173 13.76 -10.16 3.52
CA ILE A 173 13.66 -9.67 2.14
C ILE A 173 14.83 -8.74 1.88
N GLN A 174 15.73 -9.14 0.97
CA GLN A 174 16.82 -8.27 0.53
C GLN A 174 16.25 -7.08 -0.23
N GLU A 175 16.82 -5.89 0.02
CA GLU A 175 16.38 -4.66 -0.63
C GLU A 175 16.76 -4.62 -2.12
N GLU A 176 15.90 -3.95 -2.89
CA GLU A 176 16.11 -3.59 -4.28
C GLU A 176 15.60 -2.16 -4.50
N ILE A 177 16.35 -1.38 -5.24
CA ILE A 177 15.91 -0.07 -5.71
C ILE A 177 15.46 -0.16 -7.16
N GLY A 178 14.48 0.65 -7.54
CA GLY A 178 14.03 0.76 -8.92
C GLY A 178 15.12 1.32 -9.84
N GLU A 179 15.00 1.05 -11.12
CA GLU A 179 15.86 1.64 -12.14
C GLU A 179 15.70 3.18 -12.16
N ASN A 180 16.74 3.89 -12.60
CA ASN A 180 16.74 5.37 -12.68
C ASN A 180 15.63 5.95 -13.57
N SER A 181 15.06 5.17 -14.48
CA SER A 181 13.92 5.55 -15.29
C SER A 181 12.58 5.51 -14.56
N MET A 182 12.54 4.84 -13.41
CA MET A 182 11.34 4.73 -12.56
C MET A 182 11.30 5.93 -11.61
N GLY A 183 10.12 6.54 -11.49
CA GLY A 183 9.97 7.69 -10.60
C GLY A 183 10.30 7.33 -9.15
N GLN A 184 11.23 8.03 -8.55
CA GLN A 184 11.68 7.89 -7.17
C GLN A 184 11.27 9.12 -6.35
N ALA A 185 10.82 8.92 -5.13
CA ALA A 185 10.68 9.98 -4.13
C ALA A 185 11.87 9.92 -3.16
N GLY A 186 12.60 11.01 -3.07
CA GLY A 186 13.82 11.12 -2.27
C GLY A 186 15.09 10.70 -3.01
N ALA A 187 16.23 11.04 -2.45
CA ALA A 187 17.53 10.64 -2.95
C ALA A 187 18.01 9.38 -2.22
N THR A 188 18.80 8.54 -2.90
CA THR A 188 19.52 7.47 -2.24
C THR A 188 20.61 8.09 -1.36
N LEU A 189 20.57 7.84 -0.07
CA LEU A 189 21.43 8.45 0.93
C LEU A 189 22.37 7.40 1.54
N SER A 190 23.40 7.89 2.24
CA SER A 190 24.22 7.03 3.09
C SER A 190 23.43 6.60 4.34
N ASN A 191 23.90 5.54 5.01
CA ASN A 191 23.32 5.10 6.28
C ASN A 191 23.35 6.19 7.36
N ASP A 192 24.30 7.12 7.30
CA ASP A 192 24.42 8.26 8.22
C ASP A 192 23.26 9.28 8.07
N ASP A 193 22.62 9.28 6.92
CA ASP A 193 21.49 10.15 6.61
C ASP A 193 20.13 9.49 6.80
N TYR A 194 20.11 8.17 7.09
CA TYR A 194 18.87 7.45 7.32
C TYR A 194 18.07 8.07 8.48
N GLY A 195 16.78 8.25 8.27
CA GLY A 195 15.87 8.89 9.23
C GLY A 195 15.82 10.42 9.15
N LYS A 196 16.74 11.07 8.40
CA LYS A 196 16.63 12.51 8.11
C LYS A 196 15.67 12.81 6.95
N TYR A 197 15.58 11.87 6.02
CA TYR A 197 14.75 11.98 4.81
C TYR A 197 14.18 10.60 4.48
N GLU A 198 13.09 10.56 3.74
CA GLU A 198 12.64 9.30 3.11
C GLU A 198 13.61 8.93 2.00
N ALA A 199 14.33 7.82 2.19
CA ALA A 199 15.35 7.36 1.27
C ALA A 199 15.61 5.86 1.43
N SER A 200 16.19 5.25 0.40
CA SER A 200 16.61 3.85 0.44
C SER A 200 17.73 3.61 1.45
N LEU A 201 17.70 2.45 2.08
CA LEU A 201 18.82 1.94 2.89
C LEU A 201 20.04 1.56 2.04
N ILE A 202 19.83 1.31 0.75
CA ILE A 202 20.89 0.91 -0.19
C ILE A 202 21.08 1.95 -1.27
N SER A 203 22.30 2.04 -1.80
CA SER A 203 22.66 2.95 -2.90
C SER A 203 22.75 2.25 -4.26
N LYS A 204 22.82 0.93 -4.27
CA LYS A 204 22.81 0.11 -5.51
C LYS A 204 22.25 -1.28 -5.24
N ASN A 205 21.68 -1.87 -6.26
CA ASN A 205 21.20 -3.25 -6.23
C ASN A 205 22.35 -4.25 -6.03
N GLY A 206 22.05 -5.36 -5.32
CA GLY A 206 23.02 -6.37 -4.91
C GLY A 206 23.62 -6.16 -3.53
N ASP A 207 23.31 -5.08 -2.84
CA ASP A 207 23.62 -4.91 -1.41
C ASP A 207 22.80 -5.94 -0.60
N PRO A 208 23.41 -6.66 0.38
CA PRO A 208 22.72 -7.68 1.16
C PRO A 208 21.79 -7.13 2.24
N THR A 209 21.64 -5.82 2.34
CA THR A 209 20.79 -5.15 3.32
C THR A 209 19.32 -5.57 3.18
N SER A 210 18.65 -5.74 4.32
CA SER A 210 17.21 -5.95 4.42
C SER A 210 16.61 -4.96 5.39
N ASP A 211 15.49 -4.33 5.01
CA ASP A 211 14.72 -3.49 5.92
C ASP A 211 13.74 -4.37 6.70
N LEU A 212 14.02 -4.53 8.00
CA LEU A 212 13.18 -5.30 8.90
C LEU A 212 11.96 -4.51 9.37
N LEU A 213 12.06 -3.17 9.41
CA LEU A 213 10.99 -2.31 9.92
C LEU A 213 9.86 -2.13 8.89
N TYR A 214 10.23 -1.88 7.63
CA TYR A 214 9.26 -1.63 6.56
C TYR A 214 9.08 -2.87 5.67
N THR A 215 10.02 -3.13 4.79
CA THR A 215 9.85 -4.15 3.73
C THR A 215 9.52 -5.53 4.29
N SER A 216 10.27 -6.02 5.27
CA SER A 216 10.05 -7.37 5.83
C SER A 216 8.77 -7.45 6.66
N ASN A 217 8.45 -6.42 7.46
CA ASN A 217 7.19 -6.41 8.22
C ASN A 217 5.96 -6.27 7.33
N PHE A 218 6.02 -5.45 6.28
CA PHE A 218 4.93 -5.34 5.33
C PHE A 218 4.75 -6.63 4.53
N ALA A 219 5.86 -7.27 4.14
CA ALA A 219 5.85 -8.59 3.51
C ALA A 219 5.20 -9.64 4.43
N PHE A 220 5.58 -9.68 5.71
CA PHE A 220 5.00 -10.60 6.68
C PHE A 220 3.48 -10.45 6.78
N PHE A 221 3.00 -9.23 6.97
CA PHE A 221 1.56 -8.96 7.06
C PHE A 221 0.84 -9.32 5.76
N ALA A 222 1.33 -8.83 4.62
CA ALA A 222 0.67 -9.02 3.34
C ALA A 222 0.69 -10.47 2.84
N LEU A 223 1.80 -11.19 3.04
CA LEU A 223 1.91 -12.62 2.70
C LEU A 223 1.04 -13.49 3.61
N ASN A 224 0.87 -13.12 4.89
CA ASN A 224 -0.06 -13.82 5.77
C ASN A 224 -1.50 -13.72 5.26
N GLU A 225 -1.94 -12.53 4.84
CA GLU A 225 -3.25 -12.31 4.23
C GLU A 225 -3.38 -13.07 2.90
N ALA A 226 -2.34 -13.04 2.05
CA ALA A 226 -2.30 -13.80 0.80
C ALA A 226 -2.41 -15.32 1.05
N ALA A 227 -1.69 -15.85 2.03
CA ALA A 227 -1.76 -17.25 2.41
C ALA A 227 -3.14 -17.65 2.95
N HIS A 228 -3.75 -16.78 3.75
CA HIS A 228 -5.09 -16.99 4.29
C HIS A 228 -6.15 -17.04 3.19
N VAL A 229 -6.13 -16.07 2.26
CA VAL A 229 -7.12 -15.93 1.21
C VAL A 229 -7.00 -17.02 0.14
N THR A 230 -5.77 -17.40 -0.22
CA THR A 230 -5.53 -18.37 -1.32
C THR A 230 -5.46 -19.81 -0.85
N GLY A 231 -5.12 -20.06 0.43
CA GLY A 231 -4.75 -21.38 0.92
C GLY A 231 -3.45 -21.93 0.32
N ASN A 232 -2.68 -21.11 -0.41
CA ASN A 232 -1.48 -21.54 -1.11
C ASN A 232 -0.37 -21.93 -0.09
N PRO A 233 0.13 -23.17 -0.10
CA PRO A 233 1.14 -23.64 0.83
C PRO A 233 2.49 -22.92 0.67
N GLU A 234 2.84 -22.46 -0.53
CA GLU A 234 4.08 -21.71 -0.76
C GLU A 234 4.02 -20.31 -0.13
N HIS A 235 2.86 -19.64 -0.17
CA HIS A 235 2.66 -18.38 0.55
C HIS A 235 2.83 -18.59 2.07
N LYS A 236 2.20 -19.65 2.61
CA LYS A 236 2.31 -20.00 4.03
C LYS A 236 3.74 -20.33 4.44
N LYS A 237 4.47 -21.04 3.59
CA LYS A 237 5.90 -21.36 3.82
C LYS A 237 6.76 -20.10 3.82
N ALA A 238 6.51 -19.16 2.90
CA ALA A 238 7.21 -17.89 2.83
C ALA A 238 7.01 -17.05 4.09
N VAL A 239 5.78 -16.97 4.62
CA VAL A 239 5.45 -16.32 5.90
C VAL A 239 6.20 -16.97 7.06
N GLY A 240 6.25 -18.31 7.11
CA GLY A 240 6.91 -19.03 8.18
C GLY A 240 8.44 -18.88 8.21
N LYS A 241 9.03 -18.28 7.16
CA LYS A 241 10.46 -17.94 7.12
C LYS A 241 10.75 -16.51 7.60
N LEU A 242 9.81 -15.57 7.42
CA LEU A 242 9.90 -14.18 7.87
C LEU A 242 9.81 -14.10 9.41
#